data_a1bc5341bd63b40010b9fa5fc93f3c00
#
_entry.id   a1bc5341bd63b40010b9fa5fc93f3c00
#
_cell.length_a   1.000
_cell.length_b   1.000
_cell.length_c   1.000
_cell.angle_alpha   90.00
_cell.angle_beta   90.00
_cell.angle_gamma   90.00
#
_symmetry.space_group_name_H-M   'P 1'
#
loop_
_entity.id
_entity.type
_entity.pdbx_description
1 polymer ?
#
loop_
_entity_poly.entity_id
_entity_poly.type
_entity_poly.pdbx_seq_one_letter_code
_entity_poly.pdbx_strand_id
1 'polypeptide(L)'
;MFVSGAVFSQEWKPQTWPVLKQYDREHLYQVALPLGGIGTGTVSLGGRGELRDWEIMNVPGKKYSTVTTGNNAPFFAIYAKPQTGEAMTTLLAGPLYPQEYLHYEGRPVNHHGMPRFADATFEAAYPFGQVHLSDRQLPVKVTVKGFNPLVPGDADASGMPIAVLAYEVTNTTDRPLEVAVCGSMRNFIGKDGSKFRTDWKGDYIPTGAKDNKNQFRKKNGLQGLYLYSDGVDKNDPAYGTVALTTQAVEGVTYRTSSRADNWNNGILNFWDDFSADGELTERDRQEDED
;
A
#
# COMPACT_ATOMS: atom_id res chain seq x y z
N MET A 1 0.84 -9.40 5.39
CA MET A 1 2.28 -9.43 5.13
C MET A 1 2.84 -8.03 5.11
N PHE A 2 3.93 -7.78 5.82
CA PHE A 2 4.38 -6.43 6.18
C PHE A 2 5.87 -6.29 5.94
N VAL A 3 6.29 -5.12 5.48
CA VAL A 3 7.69 -4.68 5.43
C VAL A 3 7.75 -3.30 6.06
N SER A 4 8.58 -3.12 7.07
CA SER A 4 8.90 -1.83 7.68
C SER A 4 10.37 -1.50 7.45
N GLY A 5 10.68 -0.24 7.24
CA GLY A 5 12.04 0.24 7.08
C GLY A 5 12.23 1.58 7.77
N ALA A 6 13.37 1.75 8.42
CA ALA A 6 13.77 3.04 8.97
C ALA A 6 13.99 4.05 7.83
N VAL A 7 13.52 5.26 8.03
CA VAL A 7 13.72 6.36 7.09
C VAL A 7 15.01 7.08 7.48
N PHE A 8 16.04 6.97 6.62
CA PHE A 8 17.27 7.74 6.77
C PHE A 8 17.13 9.11 6.11
N SER A 9 17.57 10.14 6.78
CA SER A 9 17.60 11.50 6.22
C SER A 9 18.62 11.59 5.09
N GLN A 10 18.17 11.47 3.86
CA GLN A 10 18.96 11.89 2.71
C GLN A 10 18.67 13.37 2.47
N GLU A 11 19.71 14.22 2.40
CA GLU A 11 19.52 15.61 1.99
C GLU A 11 18.98 15.65 0.56
N TRP A 12 17.67 15.77 0.45
CA TRP A 12 16.99 15.88 -0.83
C TRP A 12 16.76 17.37 -1.14
N LYS A 13 17.25 17.81 -2.28
CA LYS A 13 16.94 19.17 -2.78
C LYS A 13 15.59 19.09 -3.50
N PRO A 14 14.58 19.86 -3.06
CA PRO A 14 13.30 19.89 -3.73
C PRO A 14 13.48 20.24 -5.21
N GLN A 15 13.14 19.34 -6.11
CA GLN A 15 13.03 19.69 -7.51
C GLN A 15 11.63 20.29 -7.73
N THR A 16 11.58 21.51 -8.22
CA THR A 16 10.32 22.09 -8.70
C THR A 16 9.91 21.35 -9.96
N TRP A 17 8.80 20.65 -9.91
CA TRP A 17 8.22 20.05 -11.09
C TRP A 17 6.98 20.85 -11.53
N PRO A 18 6.65 20.86 -12.81
CA PRO A 18 5.47 21.57 -13.29
C PRO A 18 4.20 20.83 -12.80
N VAL A 19 3.40 21.49 -11.97
CA VAL A 19 2.08 21.01 -11.59
C VAL A 19 1.08 21.48 -12.64
N LEU A 20 0.39 20.54 -13.29
CA LEU A 20 -0.60 20.85 -14.32
C LEU A 20 -2.02 20.89 -13.75
N LYS A 21 -2.30 20.10 -12.71
CA LYS A 21 -3.59 20.05 -12.06
C LYS A 21 -3.44 19.80 -10.56
N GLN A 22 -4.17 20.59 -9.78
CA GLN A 22 -4.30 20.42 -8.33
C GLN A 22 -5.72 19.98 -7.99
N TYR A 23 -5.83 19.11 -7.00
CA TYR A 23 -7.08 18.64 -6.44
C TYR A 23 -7.03 18.86 -4.93
N ASP A 24 -7.98 19.62 -4.43
CA ASP A 24 -8.15 19.86 -3.00
C ASP A 24 -8.88 18.69 -2.31
N ARG A 25 -9.01 18.78 -1.00
CA ARG A 25 -9.65 17.77 -0.16
C ARG A 25 -11.03 17.33 -0.65
N GLU A 26 -11.82 18.20 -1.28
CA GLU A 26 -13.19 17.89 -1.70
C GLU A 26 -13.23 17.11 -3.03
N HIS A 27 -12.11 17.09 -3.78
CA HIS A 27 -12.05 16.54 -5.14
C HIS A 27 -11.15 15.30 -5.29
N LEU A 28 -10.75 14.63 -4.19
CA LEU A 28 -9.82 13.50 -4.24
C LEU A 28 -10.47 12.15 -4.54
N TYR A 29 -11.78 12.01 -4.27
CA TYR A 29 -12.47 10.71 -4.27
C TYR A 29 -12.39 9.95 -5.60
N GLN A 30 -12.39 10.66 -6.72
CA GLN A 30 -12.33 10.07 -8.07
C GLN A 30 -10.92 10.04 -8.67
N VAL A 31 -9.92 10.61 -7.98
CA VAL A 31 -8.55 10.62 -8.49
C VAL A 31 -7.99 9.20 -8.48
N ALA A 32 -7.46 8.78 -9.61
CA ALA A 32 -6.79 7.51 -9.79
C ALA A 32 -5.68 7.68 -10.84
N LEU A 33 -4.43 7.83 -10.41
CA LEU A 33 -3.26 7.91 -11.28
C LEU A 33 -2.74 6.50 -11.51
N PRO A 34 -2.75 5.97 -12.74
CA PRO A 34 -2.16 4.68 -13.03
C PRO A 34 -0.67 4.64 -12.69
N LEU A 35 -0.28 3.62 -11.96
CA LEU A 35 1.11 3.25 -11.69
C LEU A 35 1.46 2.01 -12.51
N GLY A 36 2.76 1.77 -12.68
CA GLY A 36 3.23 0.58 -13.39
C GLY A 36 3.26 0.73 -14.90
N GLY A 37 3.74 -0.29 -15.57
CA GLY A 37 4.00 -0.29 -17.00
C GLY A 37 2.74 -0.35 -17.86
N ILE A 38 2.85 0.17 -19.08
CA ILE A 38 1.78 0.11 -20.07
C ILE A 38 1.61 -1.34 -20.55
N GLY A 39 0.38 -1.85 -20.48
CA GLY A 39 0.06 -3.21 -20.90
C GLY A 39 0.44 -4.32 -19.91
N THR A 40 0.85 -3.98 -18.69
CA THR A 40 1.30 -4.95 -17.66
C THR A 40 0.33 -5.14 -16.52
N GLY A 41 -0.88 -4.64 -16.64
CA GLY A 41 -1.83 -4.46 -15.53
C GLY A 41 -1.63 -3.10 -14.88
N THR A 42 -2.60 -2.70 -14.09
CA THR A 42 -2.62 -1.37 -13.47
C THR A 42 -2.98 -1.46 -12.00
N VAL A 43 -2.28 -0.69 -11.19
CA VAL A 43 -2.73 -0.24 -9.89
C VAL A 43 -2.66 1.28 -9.89
N SER A 44 -3.62 1.95 -9.27
CA SER A 44 -3.67 3.41 -9.27
C SER A 44 -3.35 3.99 -7.89
N LEU A 45 -2.60 5.10 -7.89
CA LEU A 45 -2.47 5.97 -6.73
C LEU A 45 -3.75 6.81 -6.63
N GLY A 46 -4.49 6.63 -5.56
CA GLY A 46 -5.67 7.41 -5.24
C GLY A 46 -5.33 8.80 -4.74
N GLY A 47 -6.29 9.71 -4.81
CA GLY A 47 -6.10 11.11 -4.41
C GLY A 47 -5.75 11.32 -2.93
N ARG A 48 -5.95 10.32 -2.11
CA ARG A 48 -5.65 10.34 -0.67
C ARG A 48 -4.42 9.52 -0.27
N GLY A 49 -3.68 8.94 -1.24
CA GLY A 49 -2.49 8.12 -1.00
C GLY A 49 -2.74 6.62 -0.94
N GLU A 50 -4.00 6.17 -0.99
CA GLU A 50 -4.33 4.76 -1.08
C GLU A 50 -4.01 4.17 -2.46
N LEU A 51 -3.76 2.86 -2.50
CA LEU A 51 -3.74 2.12 -3.76
C LEU A 51 -5.14 1.61 -4.10
N ARG A 52 -5.57 1.85 -5.33
CA ARG A 52 -6.91 1.50 -5.80
C ARG A 52 -6.91 1.02 -7.25
N ASP A 53 -8.08 0.59 -7.71
CA ASP A 53 -8.31 0.19 -9.10
C ASP A 53 -7.27 -0.82 -9.58
N TRP A 54 -7.20 -1.95 -8.87
CA TRP A 54 -6.28 -3.04 -9.21
C TRP A 54 -6.81 -3.81 -10.41
N GLU A 55 -6.26 -3.50 -11.59
CA GLU A 55 -6.61 -4.14 -12.86
C GLU A 55 -5.47 -5.05 -13.30
N ILE A 56 -5.29 -6.14 -12.56
CA ILE A 56 -4.26 -7.15 -12.82
C ILE A 56 -4.88 -8.35 -13.51
N MET A 57 -4.07 -9.09 -14.26
CA MET A 57 -4.46 -10.24 -15.07
C MET A 57 -5.53 -9.90 -16.12
N ASN A 58 -5.49 -8.67 -16.64
CA ASN A 58 -6.38 -8.17 -17.69
C ASN A 58 -7.87 -8.16 -17.31
N VAL A 59 -8.18 -8.03 -16.03
CA VAL A 59 -9.55 -7.91 -15.51
C VAL A 59 -9.77 -6.49 -15.01
N PRO A 60 -10.78 -5.77 -15.52
CA PRO A 60 -11.11 -4.41 -15.06
C PRO A 60 -11.48 -4.37 -13.58
N GLY A 61 -11.03 -3.34 -12.88
CA GLY A 61 -11.24 -3.21 -11.44
C GLY A 61 -11.44 -1.77 -10.96
N LYS A 62 -12.22 -0.96 -11.70
CA LYS A 62 -12.48 0.43 -11.33
C LYS A 62 -13.26 0.53 -10.02
N LYS A 63 -12.71 1.31 -9.06
CA LYS A 63 -13.22 1.52 -7.71
C LYS A 63 -13.21 0.29 -6.79
N TYR A 64 -12.65 -0.83 -7.22
CA TYR A 64 -12.47 -2.01 -6.39
C TYR A 64 -11.19 -2.75 -6.78
N SER A 65 -10.87 -3.81 -6.08
CA SER A 65 -9.74 -4.66 -6.40
C SER A 65 -10.24 -6.02 -6.90
N THR A 66 -9.68 -6.49 -8.01
CA THR A 66 -9.96 -7.83 -8.54
C THR A 66 -9.22 -8.94 -7.79
N VAL A 67 -8.23 -8.58 -7.00
CA VAL A 67 -7.31 -9.53 -6.36
C VAL A 67 -7.37 -9.54 -4.83
N THR A 68 -7.81 -8.42 -4.22
CA THR A 68 -7.94 -8.29 -2.76
C THR A 68 -9.22 -7.53 -2.40
N THR A 69 -9.78 -7.78 -1.23
CA THR A 69 -11.01 -7.10 -0.75
C THR A 69 -10.93 -6.78 0.74
N GLY A 70 -11.68 -5.76 1.17
CA GLY A 70 -11.86 -5.42 2.57
C GLY A 70 -10.53 -5.10 3.29
N ASN A 71 -10.39 -5.58 4.50
CA ASN A 71 -9.19 -5.37 5.32
C ASN A 71 -7.92 -6.08 4.79
N ASN A 72 -8.05 -6.83 3.71
CA ASN A 72 -6.92 -7.44 3.01
C ASN A 72 -6.39 -6.56 1.87
N ALA A 73 -6.97 -5.38 1.63
CA ALA A 73 -6.45 -4.43 0.67
C ALA A 73 -5.06 -3.95 1.11
N PRO A 74 -4.13 -3.72 0.15
CA PRO A 74 -2.83 -3.16 0.47
C PRO A 74 -2.95 -1.80 1.15
N PHE A 75 -2.07 -1.53 2.10
CA PHE A 75 -1.97 -0.24 2.76
C PHE A 75 -0.53 0.07 3.16
N PHE A 76 -0.28 1.33 3.49
CA PHE A 76 0.97 1.79 4.06
C PHE A 76 0.68 2.54 5.35
N ALA A 77 1.60 2.44 6.32
CA ALA A 77 1.51 3.09 7.61
C ALA A 77 2.84 3.76 7.95
N ILE A 78 2.78 4.79 8.77
CA ILE A 78 3.93 5.48 9.32
C ILE A 78 3.88 5.46 10.84
N TYR A 79 5.03 5.17 11.44
CA TYR A 79 5.32 5.36 12.86
C TYR A 79 6.22 6.57 13.00
N ALA A 80 5.94 7.43 13.97
CA ALA A 80 6.75 8.60 14.29
C ALA A 80 6.86 8.77 15.79
N LYS A 81 8.10 8.78 16.32
CA LYS A 81 8.39 8.91 17.74
C LYS A 81 9.31 10.09 18.00
N PRO A 82 8.87 11.12 18.72
CA PRO A 82 9.73 12.17 19.24
C PRO A 82 10.69 11.62 20.30
N GLN A 83 11.84 12.26 20.48
CA GLN A 83 12.76 11.91 21.58
C GLN A 83 12.09 11.97 22.97
N THR A 84 11.11 12.84 23.14
CA THR A 84 10.30 12.98 24.34
C THR A 84 8.83 13.04 23.95
N GLY A 85 7.99 12.19 24.51
CA GLY A 85 6.58 12.08 24.20
C GLY A 85 6.19 10.68 23.71
N GLU A 86 4.94 10.54 23.35
CA GLU A 86 4.39 9.28 22.87
C GLU A 86 4.64 9.09 21.38
N ALA A 87 4.80 7.85 20.96
CA ALA A 87 4.84 7.49 19.55
C ALA A 87 3.44 7.63 18.94
N MET A 88 3.41 7.97 17.66
CA MET A 88 2.20 8.09 16.87
C MET A 88 2.29 7.21 15.64
N THR A 89 1.21 6.48 15.36
CA THR A 89 1.10 5.62 14.20
C THR A 89 -0.17 5.94 13.44
N THR A 90 -0.07 6.06 12.13
CA THR A 90 -1.22 6.36 11.26
C THR A 90 -1.05 5.73 9.88
N LEU A 91 -2.15 5.49 9.18
CA LEU A 91 -2.08 5.10 7.78
C LEU A 91 -1.54 6.27 6.94
N LEU A 92 -0.74 5.95 5.94
CA LEU A 92 -0.30 6.89 4.90
C LEU A 92 -1.43 7.12 3.89
N ALA A 93 -2.55 7.59 4.41
CA ALA A 93 -3.77 7.88 3.67
C ALA A 93 -4.50 9.07 4.28
N GLY A 94 -5.13 9.88 3.44
CA GLY A 94 -5.99 11.00 3.86
C GLY A 94 -7.35 10.56 4.42
N PRO A 95 -8.18 11.51 4.83
CA PRO A 95 -9.44 11.25 5.51
C PRO A 95 -10.47 10.58 4.61
N LEU A 96 -11.39 9.84 5.22
CA LEU A 96 -12.56 9.31 4.55
C LEU A 96 -13.59 10.41 4.29
N TYR A 97 -14.35 10.26 3.23
CA TYR A 97 -15.47 11.17 2.95
C TYR A 97 -16.73 10.75 3.72
N PRO A 98 -17.63 11.69 4.05
CA PRO A 98 -18.87 11.37 4.75
C PRO A 98 -19.68 10.26 4.09
N GLN A 99 -19.76 10.23 2.75
CA GLN A 99 -20.48 9.20 2.00
C GLN A 99 -19.88 7.79 2.16
N GLU A 100 -18.60 7.66 2.51
CA GLU A 100 -17.98 6.36 2.76
C GLU A 100 -18.40 5.79 4.12
N TYR A 101 -18.69 6.65 5.10
CA TYR A 101 -19.27 6.23 6.38
C TYR A 101 -20.77 5.90 6.25
N LEU A 102 -21.46 6.59 5.36
CA LEU A 102 -22.90 6.46 5.15
C LEU A 102 -23.25 5.43 4.08
N HIS A 103 -22.34 4.56 3.75
CA HIS A 103 -22.60 3.52 2.75
C HIS A 103 -23.91 2.81 3.09
N TYR A 104 -24.96 3.00 2.25
CA TYR A 104 -26.33 2.60 2.57
C TYR A 104 -26.52 1.11 2.81
N GLU A 105 -25.52 0.33 2.53
CA GLU A 105 -25.51 -1.10 2.78
C GLU A 105 -24.74 -1.50 4.03
N GLY A 106 -24.29 -0.51 4.84
CA GLY A 106 -23.54 -0.73 6.06
C GLY A 106 -22.20 -1.43 5.83
N ARG A 107 -21.64 -1.31 4.62
CA ARG A 107 -20.34 -1.90 4.29
C ARG A 107 -19.22 -1.01 4.80
N PRO A 108 -18.28 -1.55 5.57
CA PRO A 108 -17.13 -0.78 6.00
C PRO A 108 -16.21 -0.50 4.81
N VAL A 109 -15.62 0.70 4.77
CA VAL A 109 -14.49 0.98 3.87
C VAL A 109 -13.27 0.19 4.32
N ASN A 110 -12.32 0.00 3.40
CA ASN A 110 -11.07 -0.70 3.73
C ASN A 110 -10.36 0.04 4.88
N HIS A 111 -9.99 -0.71 5.93
CA HIS A 111 -9.26 -0.21 7.09
C HIS A 111 -9.96 1.00 7.78
N HIS A 112 -11.29 1.01 7.84
CA HIS A 112 -12.08 2.15 8.32
C HIS A 112 -11.82 2.51 9.79
N GLY A 113 -11.44 1.56 10.61
CA GLY A 113 -11.14 1.78 12.04
C GLY A 113 -9.73 2.29 12.33
N MET A 114 -8.86 2.43 11.30
CA MET A 114 -7.48 2.83 11.52
C MET A 114 -7.31 4.35 11.36
N PRO A 115 -6.45 5.00 12.18
CA PRO A 115 -6.19 6.42 12.09
C PRO A 115 -5.59 6.80 10.73
N ARG A 116 -5.92 8.01 10.27
CA ARG A 116 -5.51 8.58 8.99
C ARG A 116 -5.10 10.03 9.18
N PHE A 117 -4.33 10.57 8.23
CA PHE A 117 -4.07 12.00 8.20
C PHE A 117 -5.38 12.80 8.09
N ALA A 118 -5.44 13.93 8.78
CA ALA A 118 -6.63 14.78 8.81
C ALA A 118 -6.87 15.52 7.50
N ASP A 119 -5.84 15.72 6.68
CA ASP A 119 -5.92 16.44 5.42
C ASP A 119 -5.08 15.81 4.32
N ALA A 120 -5.54 15.96 3.08
CA ALA A 120 -4.84 15.49 1.89
C ALA A 120 -5.15 16.41 0.71
N THR A 121 -4.16 16.58 -0.17
CA THR A 121 -4.30 17.21 -1.50
C THR A 121 -3.54 16.38 -2.52
N PHE A 122 -3.89 16.51 -3.80
CA PHE A 122 -3.25 15.79 -4.89
C PHE A 122 -2.77 16.76 -5.97
N GLU A 123 -1.57 16.54 -6.46
CA GLU A 123 -1.00 17.28 -7.59
C GLU A 123 -0.63 16.31 -8.71
N ALA A 124 -1.00 16.68 -9.92
CA ALA A 124 -0.75 15.89 -11.12
C ALA A 124 0.03 16.65 -12.17
N ALA A 125 1.02 15.99 -12.73
CA ALA A 125 1.67 16.32 -13.98
C ALA A 125 2.00 15.00 -14.69
N TYR A 126 0.98 14.40 -15.34
CA TYR A 126 1.11 13.08 -15.93
C TYR A 126 2.43 12.94 -16.72
N PRO A 127 3.22 11.88 -16.54
CA PRO A 127 2.92 10.61 -15.84
C PRO A 127 3.19 10.60 -14.33
N PHE A 128 3.36 11.74 -13.69
CA PHE A 128 3.67 11.88 -12.28
C PHE A 128 2.47 12.34 -11.45
N GLY A 129 2.41 11.92 -10.19
CA GLY A 129 1.45 12.37 -9.19
C GLY A 129 2.04 12.44 -7.79
N GLN A 130 1.55 13.38 -6.99
CA GLN A 130 1.92 13.55 -5.60
C GLN A 130 0.68 13.71 -4.72
N VAL A 131 0.70 13.06 -3.57
CA VAL A 131 -0.28 13.26 -2.51
C VAL A 131 0.41 13.93 -1.34
N HIS A 132 -0.11 15.06 -0.88
CA HIS A 132 0.39 15.72 0.31
C HIS A 132 -0.53 15.40 1.47
N LEU A 133 0.01 14.74 2.49
CA LEU A 133 -0.68 14.34 3.70
C LEU A 133 -0.23 15.24 4.86
N SER A 134 -1.18 15.80 5.59
CA SER A 134 -0.89 16.64 6.74
C SER A 134 -1.90 16.45 7.87
N ASP A 135 -1.41 16.63 9.10
CA ASP A 135 -2.21 16.63 10.31
C ASP A 135 -1.55 17.54 11.34
N ARG A 136 -2.34 18.33 12.06
CA ARG A 136 -1.83 19.23 13.11
C ARG A 136 -1.40 18.49 14.37
N GLN A 137 -1.87 17.28 14.56
CA GLN A 137 -1.57 16.44 15.71
C GLN A 137 -0.34 15.56 15.49
N LEU A 138 0.13 15.44 14.24
CA LEU A 138 1.28 14.62 13.90
C LEU A 138 2.55 15.47 13.75
N PRO A 139 3.72 14.97 14.19
CA PRO A 139 4.99 15.69 14.08
C PRO A 139 5.59 15.62 12.67
N VAL A 140 4.85 15.08 11.71
CA VAL A 140 5.30 14.88 10.34
C VAL A 140 4.26 15.33 9.33
N LYS A 141 4.74 15.77 8.15
CA LYS A 141 4.00 15.81 6.90
C LYS A 141 4.59 14.78 5.95
N VAL A 142 3.77 14.21 5.08
CA VAL A 142 4.26 13.21 4.13
C VAL A 142 3.81 13.56 2.72
N THR A 143 4.75 13.52 1.77
CA THR A 143 4.44 13.57 0.35
C THR A 143 4.64 12.17 -0.24
N VAL A 144 3.58 11.61 -0.77
CA VAL A 144 3.60 10.33 -1.49
C VAL A 144 3.76 10.63 -2.98
N LYS A 145 4.84 10.17 -3.59
CA LYS A 145 5.12 10.39 -5.01
C LYS A 145 4.98 9.06 -5.75
N GLY A 146 4.26 9.08 -6.86
CA GLY A 146 4.09 7.94 -7.75
C GLY A 146 4.18 8.35 -9.21
N PHE A 147 4.49 7.41 -10.09
CA PHE A 147 4.58 7.66 -11.52
C PHE A 147 4.26 6.43 -12.36
N ASN A 148 3.82 6.68 -13.59
CA ASN A 148 3.77 5.69 -14.65
C ASN A 148 5.08 5.75 -15.44
N PRO A 149 5.79 4.62 -15.65
CA PRO A 149 7.05 4.61 -16.40
C PRO A 149 6.82 4.77 -17.90
N LEU A 150 6.30 5.92 -18.31
CA LEU A 150 6.06 6.27 -19.71
C LEU A 150 7.32 6.88 -20.33
N VAL A 151 7.95 6.15 -21.25
CA VAL A 151 9.04 6.63 -22.11
C VAL A 151 8.56 6.60 -23.56
N PRO A 152 8.14 7.74 -24.16
CA PRO A 152 7.63 7.77 -25.51
C PRO A 152 8.62 7.16 -26.52
N GLY A 153 8.17 6.19 -27.30
CA GLY A 153 8.99 5.49 -28.28
C GLY A 153 9.80 4.30 -27.77
N ASP A 154 9.80 4.05 -26.45
CA ASP A 154 10.44 2.89 -25.83
C ASP A 154 9.39 2.01 -25.14
N ALA A 155 8.99 0.93 -25.82
CA ALA A 155 7.97 0.02 -25.33
C ALA A 155 8.48 -0.84 -24.15
N ASP A 156 9.75 -1.19 -24.13
CA ASP A 156 10.34 -2.03 -23.06
C ASP A 156 10.45 -1.24 -21.77
N ALA A 157 10.94 -0.01 -21.82
CA ALA A 157 10.99 0.86 -20.63
C ALA A 157 9.60 1.22 -20.14
N SER A 158 8.66 1.50 -21.05
CA SER A 158 7.26 1.81 -20.70
C SER A 158 6.48 0.60 -20.19
N GLY A 159 6.89 -0.62 -20.54
CA GLY A 159 6.24 -1.87 -20.19
C GLY A 159 6.75 -2.51 -18.91
N MET A 160 7.57 -1.86 -18.10
CA MET A 160 8.06 -2.45 -16.84
C MET A 160 6.92 -2.68 -15.84
N PRO A 161 6.72 -3.92 -15.33
CA PRO A 161 5.63 -4.26 -14.42
C PRO A 161 5.97 -3.86 -12.97
N ILE A 162 6.18 -2.58 -12.73
CA ILE A 162 6.55 -2.02 -11.42
C ILE A 162 5.63 -0.86 -11.06
N ALA A 163 5.28 -0.74 -9.78
CA ALA A 163 4.65 0.44 -9.21
C ALA A 163 5.59 1.01 -8.13
N VAL A 164 6.07 2.22 -8.32
CA VAL A 164 7.00 2.87 -7.39
C VAL A 164 6.26 3.93 -6.60
N LEU A 165 6.37 3.84 -5.27
CA LEU A 165 5.91 4.85 -4.33
C LEU A 165 7.12 5.37 -3.55
N ALA A 166 7.38 6.67 -3.61
CA ALA A 166 8.36 7.33 -2.79
C ALA A 166 7.67 8.15 -1.69
N TYR A 167 8.03 7.91 -0.44
CA TYR A 167 7.52 8.62 0.72
C TYR A 167 8.57 9.63 1.19
N GLU A 168 8.27 10.91 1.00
CA GLU A 168 9.06 12.00 1.53
C GLU A 168 8.45 12.44 2.84
N VAL A 169 9.17 12.21 3.94
CA VAL A 169 8.72 12.54 5.29
C VAL A 169 9.41 13.82 5.76
N THR A 170 8.62 14.83 6.06
CA THR A 170 9.09 16.11 6.59
C THR A 170 8.81 16.18 8.09
N ASN A 171 9.84 16.28 8.90
CA ASN A 171 9.72 16.57 10.32
C ASN A 171 9.24 18.02 10.50
N THR A 172 8.09 18.19 11.17
CA THR A 172 7.51 19.53 11.42
C THR A 172 7.92 20.12 12.76
N THR A 173 8.78 19.42 13.52
CA THR A 173 9.29 19.85 14.82
C THR A 173 10.74 20.30 14.72
N ASP A 174 11.25 20.92 15.76
CA ASP A 174 12.64 21.34 15.92
C ASP A 174 13.55 20.25 16.54
N ARG A 175 13.01 19.05 16.77
CA ARG A 175 13.70 17.94 17.43
C ARG A 175 13.78 16.72 16.51
N PRO A 176 14.80 15.87 16.68
CA PRO A 176 14.88 14.62 15.93
C PRO A 176 13.67 13.72 16.18
N LEU A 177 13.25 13.04 15.13
CA LEU A 177 12.20 12.01 15.15
C LEU A 177 12.78 10.67 14.70
N GLU A 178 12.36 9.62 15.35
CA GLU A 178 12.45 8.25 14.83
C GLU A 178 11.23 8.00 13.95
N VAL A 179 11.45 7.53 12.73
CA VAL A 179 10.37 7.32 11.75
C VAL A 179 10.54 5.99 11.06
N ALA A 180 9.47 5.21 10.96
CA ALA A 180 9.40 4.01 10.16
C ALA A 180 8.19 4.03 9.22
N VAL A 181 8.36 3.51 8.00
CA VAL A 181 7.27 3.32 7.03
C VAL A 181 7.09 1.84 6.78
N CYS A 182 5.86 1.38 6.92
CA CYS A 182 5.49 -0.01 6.71
C CYS A 182 4.51 -0.16 5.55
N GLY A 183 4.74 -1.13 4.67
CA GLY A 183 3.80 -1.53 3.62
C GLY A 183 3.23 -2.92 3.90
N SER A 184 1.94 -3.09 3.61
CA SER A 184 1.21 -4.35 3.72
C SER A 184 0.62 -4.74 2.38
N MET A 185 0.84 -5.99 1.98
CA MET A 185 0.24 -6.55 0.77
C MET A 185 -0.04 -8.04 0.94
N ARG A 186 -1.24 -8.47 0.58
CA ARG A 186 -1.59 -9.89 0.56
C ARG A 186 -1.05 -10.56 -0.69
N ASN A 187 -0.62 -11.81 -0.55
CA ASN A 187 -0.31 -12.65 -1.71
C ASN A 187 -1.60 -13.02 -2.44
N PHE A 188 -1.77 -12.49 -3.64
CA PHE A 188 -2.95 -12.72 -4.48
C PHE A 188 -2.67 -13.64 -5.67
N ILE A 189 -1.49 -14.28 -5.75
CA ILE A 189 -1.18 -15.17 -6.87
C ILE A 189 -2.23 -16.28 -6.98
N GLY A 190 -2.72 -16.51 -8.20
CA GLY A 190 -3.84 -17.41 -8.49
C GLY A 190 -5.20 -16.72 -8.49
N LYS A 191 -5.28 -15.43 -8.12
CA LYS A 191 -6.51 -14.62 -8.19
C LYS A 191 -6.42 -13.64 -9.34
N ASP A 192 -7.29 -13.76 -10.29
CA ASP A 192 -7.41 -12.87 -11.46
C ASP A 192 -8.76 -12.13 -11.52
N GLY A 193 -9.63 -12.37 -10.54
CA GLY A 193 -10.98 -11.81 -10.51
C GLY A 193 -12.00 -12.59 -11.36
N SER A 194 -11.59 -13.61 -12.13
CA SER A 194 -12.51 -14.46 -12.90
C SER A 194 -13.26 -15.48 -12.04
N LYS A 195 -12.67 -15.85 -10.91
CA LYS A 195 -13.24 -16.79 -9.94
C LYS A 195 -13.53 -16.04 -8.64
N PHE A 196 -14.74 -16.17 -8.15
CA PHE A 196 -15.16 -15.53 -6.90
C PHE A 196 -16.21 -16.40 -6.17
N ARG A 197 -16.37 -16.10 -4.89
CA ARG A 197 -17.53 -16.53 -4.10
C ARG A 197 -18.23 -15.30 -3.55
N THR A 198 -19.48 -15.39 -3.24
CA THR A 198 -20.19 -14.38 -2.45
C THR A 198 -20.12 -14.72 -0.98
N ASP A 199 -19.87 -13.72 -0.14
CA ASP A 199 -20.04 -13.86 1.30
C ASP A 199 -21.53 -13.73 1.71
N TRP A 200 -21.81 -13.80 3.00
CA TRP A 200 -23.16 -13.66 3.55
C TRP A 200 -23.79 -12.27 3.33
N LYS A 201 -23.00 -11.26 2.99
CA LYS A 201 -23.45 -9.89 2.63
C LYS A 201 -23.68 -9.73 1.13
N GLY A 202 -23.33 -10.71 0.33
CA GLY A 202 -23.36 -10.65 -1.12
C GLY A 202 -22.11 -9.99 -1.74
N ASP A 203 -21.04 -9.79 -0.97
CA ASP A 203 -19.80 -9.25 -1.49
C ASP A 203 -19.01 -10.27 -2.29
N TYR A 204 -18.42 -9.81 -3.41
CA TYR A 204 -17.53 -10.65 -4.22
C TYR A 204 -16.18 -10.81 -3.54
N ILE A 205 -15.83 -12.06 -3.24
CA ILE A 205 -14.52 -12.43 -2.70
C ILE A 205 -13.74 -13.19 -3.77
N PRO A 206 -12.67 -12.62 -4.34
CA PRO A 206 -11.83 -13.30 -5.32
C PRO A 206 -11.26 -14.60 -4.74
N THR A 207 -11.34 -15.67 -5.52
CA THR A 207 -10.81 -17.00 -5.18
C THR A 207 -9.77 -17.45 -6.20
N GLY A 208 -9.13 -18.59 -5.98
CA GLY A 208 -8.14 -19.18 -6.88
C GLY A 208 -6.73 -19.21 -6.31
N ALA A 209 -6.45 -18.46 -5.24
CA ALA A 209 -5.18 -18.61 -4.52
C ALA A 209 -5.05 -20.04 -3.98
N LYS A 210 -3.88 -20.66 -4.13
CA LYS A 210 -3.65 -22.03 -3.76
C LYS A 210 -2.17 -22.22 -3.43
N ASP A 211 -1.90 -22.75 -2.24
CA ASP A 211 -0.55 -23.00 -1.73
C ASP A 211 0.41 -21.81 -1.93
N ASN A 212 -0.03 -20.62 -1.51
CA ASN A 212 0.72 -19.38 -1.64
C ASN A 212 1.87 -19.34 -0.63
N LYS A 213 3.01 -18.88 -1.10
CA LYS A 213 4.24 -18.78 -0.32
C LYS A 213 4.74 -17.34 -0.31
N ASN A 214 5.33 -16.96 0.82
CA ASN A 214 5.90 -15.64 1.05
C ASN A 214 7.31 -15.79 1.60
N GLN A 215 8.26 -15.07 1.02
CA GLN A 215 9.66 -15.20 1.39
C GLN A 215 10.34 -13.84 1.41
N PHE A 216 11.07 -13.54 2.47
CA PHE A 216 11.95 -12.37 2.47
C PHE A 216 13.19 -12.64 1.61
N ARG A 217 13.54 -11.69 0.74
CA ARG A 217 14.68 -11.77 -0.16
C ARG A 217 15.44 -10.45 -0.21
N LYS A 218 16.76 -10.57 -0.43
CA LYS A 218 17.67 -9.45 -0.74
C LYS A 218 18.34 -9.73 -2.07
N LYS A 219 18.20 -8.82 -3.03
CA LYS A 219 18.82 -8.97 -4.35
C LYS A 219 18.96 -7.62 -5.05
N ASN A 220 20.14 -7.36 -5.62
CA ASN A 220 20.42 -6.19 -6.47
C ASN A 220 20.04 -4.83 -5.84
N GLY A 221 20.35 -4.64 -4.54
CA GLY A 221 20.04 -3.40 -3.83
C GLY A 221 18.58 -3.25 -3.41
N LEU A 222 17.74 -4.25 -3.67
CA LEU A 222 16.38 -4.34 -3.17
C LEU A 222 16.28 -5.40 -2.09
N GLN A 223 15.42 -5.15 -1.10
CA GLN A 223 15.03 -6.17 -0.13
C GLN A 223 13.54 -6.06 0.18
N GLY A 224 12.93 -7.18 0.51
CA GLY A 224 11.51 -7.25 0.80
C GLY A 224 10.90 -8.63 0.59
N LEU A 225 9.60 -8.66 0.43
CA LEU A 225 8.82 -9.88 0.37
C LEU A 225 8.56 -10.28 -1.07
N TYR A 226 8.93 -11.50 -1.38
CA TYR A 226 8.65 -12.17 -2.64
C TYR A 226 7.50 -13.15 -2.45
N LEU A 227 6.50 -13.03 -3.28
CA LEU A 227 5.20 -13.65 -3.20
C LEU A 227 5.00 -14.53 -4.43
N TYR A 228 4.73 -15.81 -4.22
CA TYR A 228 4.54 -16.78 -5.28
C TYR A 228 3.54 -17.87 -4.84
N SER A 229 3.28 -18.83 -5.69
CA SER A 229 2.44 -19.99 -5.39
C SER A 229 3.08 -21.27 -5.93
N ASP A 230 3.03 -22.33 -5.15
CA ASP A 230 3.39 -23.67 -5.58
C ASP A 230 2.18 -24.48 -6.09
N GLY A 231 0.96 -23.95 -5.86
CA GLY A 231 -0.29 -24.64 -6.19
C GLY A 231 -1.01 -24.14 -7.43
N VAL A 232 -0.54 -23.06 -8.07
CA VAL A 232 -1.14 -22.51 -9.29
C VAL A 232 -0.40 -23.07 -10.50
N ASP A 233 -1.16 -23.60 -11.49
CA ASP A 233 -0.58 -24.12 -12.73
C ASP A 233 0.15 -23.02 -13.50
N LYS A 234 1.31 -23.36 -14.06
CA LYS A 234 2.14 -22.40 -14.82
C LYS A 234 1.48 -21.87 -16.09
N ASN A 235 0.48 -22.57 -16.60
CA ASN A 235 -0.29 -22.14 -17.76
C ASN A 235 -1.57 -21.38 -17.36
N ASP A 236 -1.87 -21.26 -16.07
CA ASP A 236 -3.01 -20.47 -15.61
C ASP A 236 -2.69 -18.97 -15.80
N PRO A 237 -3.59 -18.17 -16.38
CA PRO A 237 -3.41 -16.72 -16.54
C PRO A 237 -3.12 -15.99 -15.23
N ALA A 238 -3.54 -16.53 -14.11
CA ALA A 238 -3.28 -15.99 -12.77
C ALA A 238 -1.95 -16.48 -12.14
N TYR A 239 -1.16 -17.26 -12.89
CA TYR A 239 0.18 -17.65 -12.47
C TYR A 239 1.14 -16.46 -12.55
N GLY A 240 2.03 -16.36 -11.59
CA GLY A 240 3.06 -15.32 -11.60
C GLY A 240 3.69 -15.13 -10.23
N THR A 241 4.38 -14.01 -10.10
CA THR A 241 4.98 -13.58 -8.84
C THR A 241 4.77 -12.09 -8.65
N VAL A 242 4.75 -11.66 -7.40
CA VAL A 242 4.72 -10.26 -7.04
C VAL A 242 5.70 -10.00 -5.90
N ALA A 243 6.21 -8.79 -5.78
CA ALA A 243 7.09 -8.43 -4.68
C ALA A 243 6.69 -7.06 -4.09
N LEU A 244 6.82 -6.95 -2.77
CA LEU A 244 6.79 -5.69 -2.04
C LEU A 244 8.19 -5.42 -1.52
N THR A 245 8.88 -4.44 -2.07
CA THR A 245 10.31 -4.21 -1.83
C THR A 245 10.62 -2.78 -1.44
N THR A 246 11.78 -2.59 -0.81
CA THR A 246 12.36 -1.29 -0.48
C THR A 246 13.83 -1.25 -0.90
N GLN A 247 14.33 -0.04 -1.13
CA GLN A 247 15.76 0.25 -1.32
C GLN A 247 16.50 0.54 -0.01
N ALA A 248 15.80 0.60 1.12
CA ALA A 248 16.44 0.73 2.42
C ALA A 248 17.44 -0.43 2.63
N VAL A 249 18.64 -0.12 3.10
CA VAL A 249 19.71 -1.10 3.27
C VAL A 249 19.78 -1.65 4.69
N GLU A 250 19.32 -0.88 5.66
CA GLU A 250 19.34 -1.19 7.10
C GLU A 250 17.97 -0.92 7.72
N GLY A 251 17.73 -1.45 8.92
CA GLY A 251 16.52 -1.22 9.69
C GLY A 251 15.26 -1.77 9.04
N VAL A 252 15.36 -2.80 8.21
CA VAL A 252 14.21 -3.44 7.58
C VAL A 252 13.78 -4.65 8.37
N THR A 253 12.58 -4.57 8.94
CA THR A 253 11.90 -5.68 9.59
C THR A 253 10.73 -6.14 8.71
N TYR A 254 10.26 -7.37 8.91
CA TYR A 254 9.23 -7.95 8.06
C TYR A 254 8.43 -9.04 8.77
N ARG A 255 7.27 -9.34 8.20
CA ARG A 255 6.47 -10.53 8.50
C ARG A 255 6.08 -11.23 7.20
N THR A 256 6.26 -12.53 7.15
CA THR A 256 5.87 -13.36 6.01
C THR A 256 4.43 -13.84 6.08
N SER A 257 3.82 -13.79 7.27
CA SER A 257 2.43 -14.16 7.52
C SER A 257 1.72 -13.14 8.41
N SER A 258 0.43 -13.23 8.48
CA SER A 258 -0.40 -12.54 9.47
C SER A 258 -1.38 -13.55 10.07
N ARG A 259 -1.75 -13.37 11.32
CA ARG A 259 -2.72 -14.22 11.98
C ARG A 259 -3.99 -14.30 11.14
N ALA A 260 -4.36 -15.51 10.76
CA ALA A 260 -5.60 -15.77 10.06
C ALA A 260 -6.69 -16.01 11.11
N ASP A 261 -7.70 -15.15 11.15
CA ASP A 261 -8.91 -15.42 11.90
C ASP A 261 -10.13 -14.84 11.17
N ASN A 262 -11.30 -15.32 11.60
CA ASN A 262 -12.58 -14.95 10.99
C ASN A 262 -13.03 -13.52 11.32
N TRP A 263 -12.32 -12.79 12.22
CA TRP A 263 -12.70 -11.48 12.74
C TRP A 263 -11.73 -10.36 12.35
N ASN A 264 -10.80 -10.61 11.43
CA ASN A 264 -9.75 -9.66 11.00
C ASN A 264 -8.79 -9.20 12.13
N ASN A 265 -8.60 -10.00 13.17
CA ASN A 265 -7.68 -9.68 14.27
C ASN A 265 -6.22 -9.58 13.78
N GLY A 266 -5.89 -10.13 12.63
CA GLY A 266 -4.57 -10.00 12.03
C GLY A 266 -4.14 -8.56 11.81
N ILE A 267 -5.07 -7.65 11.45
CA ILE A 267 -4.75 -6.22 11.30
C ILE A 267 -4.55 -5.54 12.65
N LEU A 268 -5.31 -5.91 13.68
CA LEU A 268 -5.12 -5.41 15.04
C LEU A 268 -3.78 -5.85 15.60
N ASN A 269 -3.45 -7.12 15.41
CA ASN A 269 -2.17 -7.66 15.83
C ASN A 269 -0.98 -7.00 15.12
N PHE A 270 -1.10 -6.68 13.83
CA PHE A 270 -0.13 -5.85 13.13
C PHE A 270 -0.02 -4.46 13.78
N TRP A 271 -1.16 -3.84 14.04
CA TRP A 271 -1.20 -2.49 14.57
C TRP A 271 -0.54 -2.40 15.95
N ASP A 272 -0.86 -3.33 16.84
CA ASP A 272 -0.28 -3.41 18.20
C ASP A 272 1.24 -3.58 18.14
N ASP A 273 1.75 -4.42 17.23
CA ASP A 273 3.17 -4.65 17.05
C ASP A 273 3.88 -3.40 16.48
N PHE A 274 3.41 -2.93 15.32
CA PHE A 274 4.06 -1.82 14.63
C PHE A 274 3.96 -0.49 15.40
N SER A 275 2.87 -0.25 16.15
CA SER A 275 2.71 0.96 16.94
C SER A 275 3.54 0.98 18.22
N ALA A 276 4.06 -0.15 18.66
CA ALA A 276 4.89 -0.23 19.86
C ALA A 276 6.28 0.42 19.65
N ASP A 277 6.93 0.13 18.52
CA ASP A 277 8.32 0.54 18.28
C ASP A 277 8.65 0.88 16.82
N GLY A 278 7.70 0.74 15.89
CA GLY A 278 7.92 0.98 14.45
C GLY A 278 8.55 -0.20 13.72
N GLU A 279 8.74 -1.32 14.38
CA GLU A 279 9.30 -2.55 13.83
C GLU A 279 8.22 -3.63 13.68
N LEU A 280 8.56 -4.70 12.98
CA LEU A 280 7.71 -5.86 12.82
C LEU A 280 8.42 -7.08 13.40
N THR A 281 7.77 -7.75 14.33
CA THR A 281 8.25 -9.03 14.85
C THR A 281 7.90 -10.12 13.86
N GLU A 282 8.91 -10.84 13.35
CA GLU A 282 8.67 -12.02 12.52
C GLU A 282 7.98 -13.10 13.34
N ARG A 283 6.96 -13.72 12.76
CA ARG A 283 6.22 -14.82 13.39
C ARG A 283 6.48 -16.11 12.67
N ASP A 284 6.60 -17.17 13.46
CA ASP A 284 6.67 -18.52 12.92
C ASP A 284 5.31 -18.89 12.30
N ARG A 285 5.36 -19.47 11.10
CA ARG A 285 4.18 -19.84 10.32
C ARG A 285 3.24 -20.82 11.04
N GLN A 286 3.77 -21.58 12.00
CA GLN A 286 2.97 -22.54 12.78
C GLN A 286 1.97 -21.89 13.77
N GLU A 287 2.15 -20.60 14.10
CA GLU A 287 1.19 -19.90 14.97
C GLU A 287 0.00 -19.29 14.20
N ASP A 288 0.05 -19.29 12.87
CA ASP A 288 -0.90 -18.60 11.99
C ASP A 288 -1.80 -19.56 11.16
N GLU A 289 -1.69 -20.87 11.34
CA GLU A 289 -2.38 -21.89 10.51
C GLU A 289 -3.71 -22.42 11.07
N ASP A 290 -4.24 -21.89 12.19
CA ASP A 290 -5.55 -22.31 12.75
C ASP A 290 -6.72 -21.40 12.33
#